data_70559320625010e7fb098bb6db9cdd36
#
_entry.id   70559320625010e7fb098bb6db9cdd36
#
_cell.length_a   1.000
_cell.length_b   1.000
_cell.length_c   1.000
_cell.angle_alpha   90.00
_cell.angle_beta   90.00
_cell.angle_gamma   90.00
#
_symmetry.space_group_name_H-M   'P 1'
#
loop_
_entity.id
_entity.type
_entity.pdbx_description
1 polymer ?
#
loop_
_entity_poly.entity_id
_entity_poly.type
_entity_poly.pdbx_seq_one_letter_code
_entity_poly.pdbx_strand_id
1 'polypeptide(L)'
;MSVYLITGATSDLGYELIKTVAKEGDKFLLQGFGDSSALENFCAENKIDYTYYDVNLSDSEATDKFVNDIKETGLTPTHFVHLPALRVINTKFKSFDEERFLADMNVQVMSAVKICKLIMPKMAKAKYGRVLFMATSYVLANPPKNTGAYIMAKNAIVGLMKSLASDYVSNGITVNSVSPSMIETKFLAETSHLIVEAAANDHPMKRNAQVNDVVPAMAFLLSDEARFITGVNLPITGGSVIE
;
A
#
# COMPACT_ATOMS: atom_id res chain seq x y z
N MET A 1 -5.39 -19.78 -9.95
CA MET A 1 -4.05 -19.54 -9.36
C MET A 1 -3.75 -18.06 -9.55
N SER A 2 -3.69 -17.33 -8.47
CA SER A 2 -3.30 -15.90 -8.47
C SER A 2 -1.83 -15.76 -8.09
N VAL A 3 -1.20 -14.67 -8.57
CA VAL A 3 0.14 -14.28 -8.16
C VAL A 3 0.04 -12.89 -7.53
N TYR A 4 0.25 -12.83 -6.23
CA TYR A 4 0.24 -11.59 -5.47
C TYR A 4 1.64 -11.01 -5.35
N LEU A 5 1.83 -9.76 -5.72
CA LEU A 5 3.00 -8.96 -5.38
C LEU A 5 2.57 -7.95 -4.31
N ILE A 6 3.12 -8.06 -3.12
CA ILE A 6 2.77 -7.18 -1.99
C ILE A 6 4.04 -6.52 -1.47
N THR A 7 4.12 -5.21 -1.56
CA THR A 7 5.19 -4.43 -0.94
C THR A 7 4.71 -3.86 0.40
N GLY A 8 5.60 -3.82 1.39
CA GLY A 8 5.24 -3.55 2.78
C GLY A 8 4.50 -4.71 3.46
N ALA A 9 4.78 -5.93 3.03
CA ALA A 9 4.10 -7.16 3.48
C ALA A 9 4.28 -7.44 4.98
N THR A 10 5.35 -6.96 5.61
CA THR A 10 5.62 -7.09 7.05
C THR A 10 4.82 -6.10 7.92
N SER A 11 4.10 -5.14 7.31
CA SER A 11 3.19 -4.27 8.04
C SER A 11 1.97 -5.02 8.55
N ASP A 12 1.33 -4.49 9.60
CA ASP A 12 0.11 -5.11 10.16
C ASP A 12 -0.99 -5.26 9.10
N LEU A 13 -1.12 -4.28 8.18
CA LEU A 13 -2.06 -4.35 7.06
C LEU A 13 -1.65 -5.41 6.02
N GLY A 14 -0.37 -5.47 5.67
CA GLY A 14 0.15 -6.46 4.72
C GLY A 14 -0.03 -7.87 5.23
N TYR A 15 0.33 -8.12 6.48
CA TYR A 15 0.16 -9.40 7.15
C TYR A 15 -1.31 -9.86 7.17
N GLU A 16 -2.22 -9.01 7.65
CA GLU A 16 -3.64 -9.36 7.74
C GLU A 16 -4.29 -9.51 6.35
N LEU A 17 -3.83 -8.72 5.35
CA LEU A 17 -4.31 -8.89 3.99
C LEU A 17 -3.92 -10.27 3.43
N ILE A 18 -2.68 -10.70 3.62
CA ILE A 18 -2.23 -12.05 3.18
C ILE A 18 -3.11 -13.11 3.81
N LYS A 19 -3.37 -13.04 5.14
CA LYS A 19 -4.29 -13.96 5.83
C LYS A 19 -5.68 -14.00 5.19
N THR A 20 -6.16 -12.85 4.75
CA THR A 20 -7.52 -12.70 4.23
C THR A 20 -7.65 -13.22 2.80
N VAL A 21 -6.63 -13.02 1.95
CA VAL A 21 -6.74 -13.32 0.51
C VAL A 21 -6.10 -14.64 0.09
N ALA A 22 -5.22 -15.22 0.91
CA ALA A 22 -4.49 -16.43 0.55
C ALA A 22 -5.43 -17.63 0.34
N LYS A 23 -5.27 -18.28 -0.82
CA LYS A 23 -5.98 -19.50 -1.18
C LYS A 23 -4.97 -20.55 -1.63
N GLU A 24 -5.35 -21.82 -1.52
CA GLU A 24 -4.52 -22.93 -2.00
C GLU A 24 -4.16 -22.76 -3.48
N GLY A 25 -2.89 -22.91 -3.78
CA GLY A 25 -2.33 -22.75 -5.12
C GLY A 25 -1.97 -21.32 -5.53
N ASP A 26 -2.27 -20.30 -4.72
CA ASP A 26 -1.81 -18.94 -4.97
C ASP A 26 -0.32 -18.79 -4.61
N LYS A 27 0.36 -17.86 -5.30
CA LYS A 27 1.76 -17.53 -5.08
C LYS A 27 1.92 -16.10 -4.59
N PHE A 28 2.87 -15.88 -3.66
CA PHE A 28 3.10 -14.58 -3.07
C PHE A 28 4.56 -14.15 -3.25
N LEU A 29 4.76 -12.98 -3.86
CA LEU A 29 6.02 -12.24 -3.91
C LEU A 29 5.91 -11.12 -2.89
N LEU A 30 6.59 -11.28 -1.76
CA LEU A 30 6.42 -10.44 -0.58
C LEU A 30 7.67 -9.59 -0.37
N GLN A 31 7.53 -8.26 -0.43
CA GLN A 31 8.62 -7.36 -0.05
C GLN A 31 8.33 -6.76 1.33
N GLY A 32 9.33 -6.75 2.18
CA GLY A 32 9.37 -6.05 3.44
C GLY A 32 10.74 -5.43 3.68
N PHE A 33 10.91 -4.79 4.83
CA PHE A 33 12.20 -4.28 5.29
C PHE A 33 12.31 -4.42 6.80
N GLY A 34 13.35 -5.12 7.26
CA GLY A 34 13.57 -5.45 8.66
C GLY A 34 12.97 -6.80 9.07
N ASP A 35 12.46 -6.91 10.29
CA ASP A 35 12.00 -8.19 10.85
C ASP A 35 10.78 -8.75 10.10
N SER A 36 10.97 -9.91 9.49
CA SER A 36 9.96 -10.66 8.73
C SER A 36 9.49 -11.93 9.43
N SER A 37 10.07 -12.27 10.59
CA SER A 37 9.91 -13.57 11.24
C SER A 37 8.44 -13.95 11.49
N ALA A 38 7.61 -13.02 11.93
CA ALA A 38 6.19 -13.27 12.16
C ALA A 38 5.44 -13.61 10.85
N LEU A 39 5.75 -12.92 9.76
CA LEU A 39 5.16 -13.16 8.44
C LEU A 39 5.62 -14.51 7.87
N GLU A 40 6.91 -14.80 7.93
CA GLU A 40 7.47 -16.03 7.40
C GLU A 40 6.97 -17.25 8.16
N ASN A 41 6.90 -17.18 9.50
CA ASN A 41 6.32 -18.25 10.32
C ASN A 41 4.87 -18.51 9.93
N PHE A 42 4.06 -17.44 9.79
CA PHE A 42 2.68 -17.57 9.36
C PHE A 42 2.55 -18.24 7.99
N CYS A 43 3.36 -17.81 7.02
CA CYS A 43 3.35 -18.40 5.67
C CYS A 43 3.72 -19.89 5.71
N ALA A 44 4.73 -20.25 6.50
CA ALA A 44 5.17 -21.65 6.66
C ALA A 44 4.09 -22.51 7.33
N GLU A 45 3.49 -22.05 8.45
CA GLU A 45 2.44 -22.77 9.16
C GLU A 45 1.18 -23.00 8.32
N ASN A 46 0.84 -22.04 7.45
CA ASN A 46 -0.33 -22.10 6.59
C ASN A 46 -0.02 -22.65 5.17
N LYS A 47 1.20 -23.12 4.93
CA LYS A 47 1.65 -23.69 3.65
C LYS A 47 1.43 -22.76 2.46
N ILE A 48 1.63 -21.46 2.68
CA ILE A 48 1.55 -20.45 1.63
C ILE A 48 2.82 -20.53 0.78
N ASP A 49 2.66 -20.61 -0.54
CA ASP A 49 3.78 -20.55 -1.50
C ASP A 49 4.23 -19.09 -1.65
N TYR A 50 5.37 -18.74 -1.07
CA TYR A 50 5.88 -17.38 -1.07
C TYR A 50 7.38 -17.29 -1.36
N THR A 51 7.77 -16.13 -1.87
CA THR A 51 9.18 -15.67 -1.91
C THR A 51 9.25 -14.34 -1.19
N TYR A 52 10.13 -14.23 -0.20
CA TYR A 52 10.32 -12.99 0.55
C TYR A 52 11.57 -12.24 0.05
N TYR A 53 11.45 -10.93 -0.02
CA TYR A 53 12.51 -9.99 -0.41
C TYR A 53 12.69 -8.93 0.69
N ASP A 54 13.83 -8.96 1.36
CA ASP A 54 14.22 -7.91 2.31
C ASP A 54 14.88 -6.76 1.53
N VAL A 55 14.13 -5.69 1.29
CA VAL A 55 14.56 -4.58 0.43
C VAL A 55 14.21 -3.24 1.03
N ASN A 56 15.21 -2.38 1.20
CA ASN A 56 14.99 -0.98 1.53
C ASN A 56 14.59 -0.20 0.26
N LEU A 57 13.30 0.13 0.13
CA LEU A 57 12.77 0.87 -1.02
C LEU A 57 13.18 2.35 -1.06
N SER A 58 13.82 2.90 -0.03
CA SER A 58 14.42 4.24 -0.11
C SER A 58 15.68 4.25 -0.96
N ASP A 59 16.34 3.09 -1.10
CA ASP A 59 17.48 2.85 -1.98
C ASP A 59 17.00 2.51 -3.39
N SER A 60 17.34 3.38 -4.33
CA SER A 60 16.93 3.25 -5.73
C SER A 60 17.57 2.04 -6.42
N GLU A 61 18.84 1.73 -6.11
CA GLU A 61 19.58 0.60 -6.70
C GLU A 61 19.04 -0.73 -6.15
N ALA A 62 18.80 -0.80 -4.83
CA ALA A 62 18.17 -1.97 -4.21
C ALA A 62 16.77 -2.22 -4.79
N THR A 63 16.01 -1.15 -5.06
CA THR A 63 14.69 -1.25 -5.72
C THR A 63 14.82 -1.77 -7.16
N ASP A 64 15.80 -1.31 -7.93
CA ASP A 64 16.03 -1.80 -9.30
C ASP A 64 16.43 -3.27 -9.31
N LYS A 65 17.28 -3.68 -8.36
CA LYS A 65 17.61 -5.10 -8.18
C LYS A 65 16.35 -5.92 -7.86
N PHE A 66 15.54 -5.48 -6.93
CA PHE A 66 14.28 -6.15 -6.57
C PHE A 66 13.34 -6.32 -7.77
N VAL A 67 13.19 -5.28 -8.61
CA VAL A 67 12.39 -5.36 -9.84
C VAL A 67 12.97 -6.40 -10.82
N ASN A 68 14.30 -6.50 -10.92
CA ASN A 68 14.95 -7.52 -11.74
C ASN A 68 14.75 -8.93 -11.14
N ASP A 69 14.87 -9.08 -9.83
CA ASP A 69 14.62 -10.37 -9.14
C ASP A 69 13.18 -10.85 -9.40
N ILE A 70 12.17 -9.96 -9.33
CA ILE A 70 10.78 -10.28 -9.73
C ILE A 70 10.70 -10.74 -11.20
N LYS A 71 11.40 -10.05 -12.10
CA LYS A 71 11.40 -10.40 -13.53
C LYS A 71 11.98 -11.80 -13.75
N GLU A 72 13.04 -12.17 -13.03
CA GLU A 72 13.73 -13.46 -13.12
C GLU A 72 12.88 -14.63 -12.62
N THR A 73 11.90 -14.41 -11.74
CA THR A 73 10.95 -15.45 -11.33
C THR A 73 10.15 -16.01 -12.51
N GLY A 74 10.05 -15.28 -13.63
CA GLY A 74 9.18 -15.62 -14.76
C GLY A 74 7.67 -15.48 -14.45
N LEU A 75 7.30 -15.21 -13.21
CA LEU A 75 5.90 -15.03 -12.82
C LEU A 75 5.34 -13.71 -13.33
N THR A 76 4.05 -13.71 -13.63
CA THR A 76 3.30 -12.49 -13.94
C THR A 76 2.35 -12.20 -12.77
N PRO A 77 2.61 -11.19 -11.96
CA PRO A 77 1.67 -10.79 -10.91
C PRO A 77 0.29 -10.50 -11.49
N THR A 78 -0.73 -11.09 -10.90
CA THR A 78 -2.15 -10.81 -11.20
C THR A 78 -2.72 -9.75 -10.26
N HIS A 79 -2.12 -9.64 -9.06
CA HIS A 79 -2.49 -8.68 -8.02
C HIS A 79 -1.24 -7.92 -7.57
N PHE A 80 -1.34 -6.61 -7.44
CA PHE A 80 -0.29 -5.77 -6.89
C PHE A 80 -0.84 -4.90 -5.78
N VAL A 81 -0.23 -4.95 -4.60
CA VAL A 81 -0.59 -4.12 -3.45
C VAL A 81 0.63 -3.37 -2.97
N HIS A 82 0.52 -2.06 -2.87
CA HIS A 82 1.62 -1.18 -2.48
C HIS A 82 1.29 -0.42 -1.20
N LEU A 83 1.91 -0.79 -0.09
CA LEU A 83 1.64 -0.28 1.25
C LEU A 83 2.74 0.60 1.84
N PRO A 84 4.02 0.57 1.36
CA PRO A 84 5.13 1.19 2.08
C PRO A 84 4.96 2.70 2.24
N ALA A 85 5.40 3.20 3.38
CA ALA A 85 5.59 4.62 3.65
C ALA A 85 6.63 4.78 4.76
N LEU A 86 7.38 5.88 4.75
CA LEU A 86 8.14 6.27 5.93
C LEU A 86 7.19 6.83 7.00
N ARG A 87 7.59 6.72 8.25
CA ARG A 87 6.81 7.26 9.38
C ARG A 87 6.60 8.75 9.23
N VAL A 88 5.39 9.20 9.59
CA VAL A 88 5.03 10.61 9.50
C VAL A 88 5.82 11.42 10.54
N ILE A 89 6.55 12.41 10.09
CA ILE A 89 7.19 13.39 10.95
C ILE A 89 6.52 14.74 10.71
N ASN A 90 6.03 15.34 11.81
CA ASN A 90 5.41 16.65 11.78
C ASN A 90 6.50 17.73 11.80
N THR A 91 6.81 18.32 10.64
CA THR A 91 7.86 19.32 10.48
C THR A 91 7.31 20.61 9.93
N LYS A 92 7.58 21.76 10.62
CA LYS A 92 7.24 23.08 10.10
C LYS A 92 7.89 23.28 8.73
N PHE A 93 7.17 23.89 7.78
CA PHE A 93 7.66 24.03 6.40
C PHE A 93 9.01 24.76 6.30
N LYS A 94 9.30 25.72 7.19
CA LYS A 94 10.62 26.38 7.26
C LYS A 94 11.81 25.46 7.60
N SER A 95 11.53 24.27 8.12
CA SER A 95 12.51 23.25 8.48
C SER A 95 12.26 21.97 7.68
N PHE A 96 11.73 22.12 6.45
CA PHE A 96 11.46 21.00 5.57
C PHE A 96 12.75 20.23 5.27
N ASP A 97 12.70 18.93 5.43
CA ASP A 97 13.81 18.01 5.17
C ASP A 97 13.66 17.42 3.77
N GLU A 98 14.40 17.98 2.82
CA GLU A 98 14.36 17.58 1.40
C GLU A 98 14.89 16.17 1.18
N GLU A 99 15.96 15.79 1.89
CA GLU A 99 16.56 14.45 1.75
C GLU A 99 15.60 13.37 2.20
N ARG A 100 14.99 13.55 3.39
CA ARG A 100 13.96 12.65 3.89
C ARG A 100 12.72 12.61 2.99
N PHE A 101 12.31 13.75 2.45
CA PHE A 101 11.20 13.79 1.49
C PHE A 101 11.50 12.98 0.23
N LEU A 102 12.71 13.11 -0.33
CA LEU A 102 13.13 12.33 -1.49
C LEU A 102 13.20 10.83 -1.17
N ALA A 103 13.68 10.46 0.03
CA ALA A 103 13.64 9.08 0.49
C ALA A 103 12.21 8.54 0.58
N ASP A 104 11.26 9.32 1.11
CA ASP A 104 9.85 8.94 1.19
C ASP A 104 9.20 8.83 -0.21
N MET A 105 9.54 9.73 -1.11
CA MET A 105 9.14 9.64 -2.52
C MET A 105 9.69 8.38 -3.21
N ASN A 106 10.91 7.96 -2.89
CA ASN A 106 11.46 6.71 -3.39
C ASN A 106 10.67 5.51 -2.84
N VAL A 107 10.41 5.49 -1.52
CA VAL A 107 9.66 4.40 -0.87
C VAL A 107 8.24 4.29 -1.39
N GLN A 108 7.52 5.39 -1.51
CA GLN A 108 6.10 5.36 -1.84
C GLN A 108 5.84 5.41 -3.34
N VAL A 109 6.55 6.26 -4.08
CA VAL A 109 6.17 6.60 -5.45
C VAL A 109 7.08 5.93 -6.47
N MET A 110 8.40 6.15 -6.38
CA MET A 110 9.32 5.66 -7.40
C MET A 110 9.44 4.14 -7.41
N SER A 111 9.37 3.49 -6.24
CA SER A 111 9.31 2.03 -6.15
C SER A 111 8.06 1.47 -6.85
N ALA A 112 6.89 2.08 -6.60
CA ALA A 112 5.64 1.72 -7.28
C ALA A 112 5.75 1.91 -8.79
N VAL A 113 6.30 3.04 -9.26
CA VAL A 113 6.52 3.32 -10.69
C VAL A 113 7.42 2.25 -11.33
N LYS A 114 8.56 1.92 -10.70
CA LYS A 114 9.49 0.91 -11.21
C LYS A 114 8.83 -0.47 -11.31
N ILE A 115 8.09 -0.87 -10.29
CA ILE A 115 7.33 -2.13 -10.28
C ILE A 115 6.26 -2.11 -11.38
N CYS A 116 5.43 -1.06 -11.45
CA CYS A 116 4.37 -0.94 -12.45
C CYS A 116 4.91 -0.98 -13.89
N LYS A 117 6.06 -0.37 -14.17
CA LYS A 117 6.72 -0.49 -15.49
C LYS A 117 6.99 -1.94 -15.89
N LEU A 118 7.29 -2.82 -14.94
CA LEU A 118 7.51 -4.25 -15.21
C LEU A 118 6.19 -5.02 -15.37
N ILE A 119 5.22 -4.80 -14.44
CA ILE A 119 4.06 -5.70 -14.32
C ILE A 119 2.87 -5.27 -15.19
N MET A 120 2.61 -3.96 -15.35
CA MET A 120 1.42 -3.49 -16.06
C MET A 120 1.34 -3.97 -17.51
N PRO A 121 2.43 -3.96 -18.33
CA PRO A 121 2.39 -4.53 -19.67
C PRO A 121 2.09 -6.04 -19.69
N LYS A 122 2.56 -6.79 -18.69
CA LYS A 122 2.29 -8.22 -18.56
C LYS A 122 0.83 -8.49 -18.18
N MET A 123 0.28 -7.73 -17.22
CA MET A 123 -1.14 -7.77 -16.88
C MET A 123 -2.02 -7.41 -18.07
N ALA A 124 -1.64 -6.38 -18.85
CA ALA A 124 -2.36 -5.96 -20.06
C ALA A 124 -2.40 -7.06 -21.12
N LYS A 125 -1.28 -7.76 -21.33
CA LYS A 125 -1.23 -8.93 -22.23
C LYS A 125 -2.11 -10.08 -21.74
N ALA A 126 -2.16 -10.29 -20.44
CA ALA A 126 -3.02 -11.31 -19.80
C ALA A 126 -4.50 -10.91 -19.73
N LYS A 127 -4.84 -9.64 -20.02
CA LYS A 127 -6.19 -9.06 -19.91
C LYS A 127 -6.78 -9.19 -18.49
N TYR A 128 -5.92 -9.17 -17.49
CA TYR A 128 -6.31 -9.27 -16.08
C TYR A 128 -5.28 -8.60 -15.17
N GLY A 129 -5.74 -7.82 -14.22
CA GLY A 129 -4.94 -7.24 -13.15
C GLY A 129 -5.78 -6.52 -12.09
N ARG A 130 -5.32 -6.59 -10.84
CA ARG A 130 -5.91 -5.89 -9.70
C ARG A 130 -4.79 -5.16 -8.99
N VAL A 131 -4.83 -3.82 -8.99
CA VAL A 131 -3.78 -2.97 -8.40
C VAL A 131 -4.38 -2.10 -7.31
N LEU A 132 -3.74 -2.09 -6.14
CA LEU A 132 -4.20 -1.35 -4.98
C LEU A 132 -3.06 -0.56 -4.33
N PHE A 133 -3.28 0.73 -4.14
CA PHE A 133 -2.35 1.63 -3.45
C PHE A 133 -2.88 2.06 -2.08
N MET A 134 -1.98 2.23 -1.11
CA MET A 134 -2.32 2.81 0.18
C MET A 134 -2.13 4.32 0.16
N ALA A 135 -3.24 5.06 0.23
CA ALA A 135 -3.26 6.50 0.41
C ALA A 135 -3.54 6.89 1.88
N THR A 136 -4.25 7.95 2.14
CA THR A 136 -4.63 8.45 3.47
C THR A 136 -5.84 9.35 3.36
N SER A 137 -6.68 9.41 4.37
CA SER A 137 -7.80 10.38 4.45
C SER A 137 -7.35 11.84 4.34
N TYR A 138 -6.09 12.12 4.63
CA TYR A 138 -5.52 13.47 4.53
C TYR A 138 -5.45 14.01 3.09
N VAL A 139 -5.55 13.16 2.05
CA VAL A 139 -5.64 13.62 0.65
C VAL A 139 -7.08 13.95 0.23
N LEU A 140 -8.07 13.66 1.08
CA LEU A 140 -9.49 13.89 0.82
C LEU A 140 -10.02 15.15 1.51
N ALA A 141 -9.36 15.61 2.57
CA ALA A 141 -9.78 16.74 3.39
C ALA A 141 -8.60 17.65 3.73
N ASN A 142 -8.81 18.61 4.61
CA ASN A 142 -7.74 19.46 5.11
C ASN A 142 -6.72 18.62 5.91
N PRO A 143 -5.46 18.54 5.47
CA PRO A 143 -4.46 17.78 6.18
C PRO A 143 -4.06 18.43 7.51
N PRO A 144 -3.59 17.65 8.48
CA PRO A 144 -3.01 18.21 9.69
C PRO A 144 -1.82 19.13 9.38
N LYS A 145 -1.61 20.12 10.25
CA LYS A 145 -0.46 21.03 10.11
C LYS A 145 0.86 20.24 10.17
N ASN A 146 1.84 20.72 9.43
CA ASN A 146 3.22 20.21 9.43
C ASN A 146 3.40 18.81 8.83
N THR A 147 2.48 18.33 8.01
CA THR A 147 2.54 17.02 7.32
C THR A 147 2.88 17.13 5.83
N GLY A 148 3.48 18.25 5.39
CA GLY A 148 3.65 18.58 3.96
C GLY A 148 4.33 17.49 3.14
N ALA A 149 5.46 16.94 3.59
CA ALA A 149 6.19 15.89 2.88
C ALA A 149 5.31 14.65 2.66
N TYR A 150 4.66 14.16 3.72
CA TYR A 150 3.78 13.00 3.66
C TYR A 150 2.60 13.19 2.70
N ILE A 151 1.95 14.37 2.77
CA ILE A 151 0.81 14.71 1.91
C ILE A 151 1.20 14.79 0.44
N MET A 152 2.36 15.37 0.13
CA MET A 152 2.85 15.41 -1.25
C MET A 152 3.07 14.00 -1.81
N ALA A 153 3.72 13.09 -1.05
CA ALA A 153 3.92 11.72 -1.48
C ALA A 153 2.59 10.96 -1.67
N LYS A 154 1.65 11.11 -0.74
CA LYS A 154 0.33 10.44 -0.84
C LYS A 154 -0.53 10.97 -1.99
N ASN A 155 -0.48 12.27 -2.30
CA ASN A 155 -1.14 12.82 -3.50
C ASN A 155 -0.48 12.31 -4.78
N ALA A 156 0.85 12.15 -4.81
CA ALA A 156 1.55 11.58 -5.96
C ALA A 156 1.11 10.13 -6.23
N ILE A 157 0.90 9.31 -5.17
CA ILE A 157 0.35 7.94 -5.31
C ILE A 157 -1.08 7.97 -5.88
N VAL A 158 -1.93 8.87 -5.42
CA VAL A 158 -3.29 9.02 -5.97
C VAL A 158 -3.24 9.45 -7.44
N GLY A 159 -2.30 10.34 -7.79
CA GLY A 159 -2.05 10.73 -9.19
C GLY A 159 -1.62 9.55 -10.04
N LEU A 160 -0.66 8.73 -9.56
CA LEU A 160 -0.22 7.51 -10.23
C LEU A 160 -1.37 6.51 -10.41
N MET A 161 -2.17 6.28 -9.37
CA MET A 161 -3.36 5.43 -9.42
C MET A 161 -4.31 5.84 -10.54
N LYS A 162 -4.66 7.13 -10.61
CA LYS A 162 -5.57 7.68 -11.63
C LYS A 162 -5.01 7.53 -13.04
N SER A 163 -3.71 7.81 -13.23
CA SER A 163 -3.06 7.65 -14.53
C SER A 163 -3.10 6.20 -15.00
N LEU A 164 -2.67 5.25 -14.15
CA LEU A 164 -2.67 3.83 -14.50
C LEU A 164 -4.09 3.30 -14.72
N ALA A 165 -5.09 3.75 -13.95
CA ALA A 165 -6.49 3.38 -14.16
C ALA A 165 -6.97 3.81 -15.55
N SER A 166 -6.66 5.04 -15.96
CA SER A 166 -7.00 5.55 -17.29
C SER A 166 -6.29 4.78 -18.41
N ASP A 167 -4.99 4.54 -18.26
CA ASP A 167 -4.17 3.92 -19.31
C ASP A 167 -4.53 2.45 -19.58
N TYR A 168 -4.98 1.73 -18.53
CA TYR A 168 -5.12 0.27 -18.58
C TYR A 168 -6.57 -0.24 -18.45
N VAL A 169 -7.57 0.62 -18.36
CA VAL A 169 -8.98 0.21 -18.19
C VAL A 169 -9.45 -0.74 -19.29
N SER A 170 -9.05 -0.53 -20.53
CA SER A 170 -9.43 -1.39 -21.67
C SER A 170 -8.75 -2.76 -21.67
N ASN A 171 -7.82 -2.98 -20.74
CA ASN A 171 -7.06 -4.22 -20.61
C ASN A 171 -7.57 -5.16 -19.52
N GLY A 172 -8.75 -4.91 -18.94
CA GLY A 172 -9.32 -5.73 -17.87
C GLY A 172 -8.60 -5.56 -16.52
N ILE A 173 -7.86 -4.44 -16.36
CA ILE A 173 -7.13 -4.11 -15.15
C ILE A 173 -7.92 -3.08 -14.35
N THR A 174 -8.05 -3.30 -13.04
CA THR A 174 -8.53 -2.26 -12.12
C THR A 174 -7.37 -1.72 -11.30
N VAL A 175 -7.34 -0.41 -11.14
CA VAL A 175 -6.32 0.30 -10.33
C VAL A 175 -7.06 1.23 -9.39
N ASN A 176 -6.93 0.99 -8.08
CA ASN A 176 -7.63 1.74 -7.05
C ASN A 176 -6.68 2.11 -5.91
N SER A 177 -7.13 2.98 -5.02
CA SER A 177 -6.48 3.25 -3.75
C SER A 177 -7.49 3.25 -2.60
N VAL A 178 -6.99 3.02 -1.39
CA VAL A 178 -7.76 3.18 -0.16
C VAL A 178 -7.17 4.31 0.67
N SER A 179 -8.04 5.12 1.26
CA SER A 179 -7.69 6.29 2.08
C SER A 179 -8.26 6.14 3.50
N PRO A 180 -7.57 5.38 4.37
CA PRO A 180 -8.02 5.23 5.74
C PRO A 180 -7.74 6.48 6.59
N SER A 181 -8.53 6.64 7.66
CA SER A 181 -8.18 7.49 8.80
C SER A 181 -7.00 6.90 9.58
N MET A 182 -6.68 7.43 10.75
CA MET A 182 -5.61 6.89 11.60
C MET A 182 -5.92 5.44 11.98
N ILE A 183 -4.98 4.51 11.69
CA ILE A 183 -5.10 3.08 11.99
C ILE A 183 -4.16 2.74 13.13
N GLU A 184 -4.64 2.08 14.16
CA GLU A 184 -3.81 1.59 15.27
C GLU A 184 -2.96 0.39 14.82
N THR A 185 -1.71 0.67 14.49
CA THR A 185 -0.73 -0.27 13.98
C THR A 185 0.67 0.06 14.53
N LYS A 186 1.62 -0.83 14.33
CA LYS A 186 3.04 -0.57 14.63
C LYS A 186 3.58 0.68 13.93
N PHE A 187 2.96 1.14 12.87
CA PHE A 187 3.30 2.39 12.20
C PHE A 187 3.22 3.62 13.12
N LEU A 188 2.32 3.57 14.13
CA LEU A 188 2.14 4.62 15.14
C LEU A 188 3.03 4.46 16.38
N ALA A 189 3.89 3.45 16.46
CA ALA A 189 4.64 3.13 17.68
C ALA A 189 5.49 4.29 18.23
N GLU A 190 5.93 5.21 17.38
CA GLU A 190 6.68 6.42 17.78
C GLU A 190 5.80 7.68 17.83
N THR A 191 4.51 7.56 17.51
CA THR A 191 3.57 8.67 17.61
C THR A 191 3.16 8.85 19.07
N SER A 192 3.17 10.09 19.56
CA SER A 192 2.76 10.37 20.94
C SER A 192 1.38 9.78 21.21
N HIS A 193 1.23 9.05 22.32
CA HIS A 193 -0.03 8.47 22.77
C HIS A 193 -1.15 9.53 22.87
N LEU A 194 -0.81 10.76 23.29
CA LEU A 194 -1.75 11.87 23.36
C LEU A 194 -2.33 12.24 21.97
N ILE A 195 -1.53 12.14 20.91
CA ILE A 195 -2.00 12.40 19.53
C ILE A 195 -2.95 11.29 19.08
N VAL A 196 -2.61 10.04 19.37
CA VAL A 196 -3.42 8.87 19.00
C VAL A 196 -4.76 8.90 19.75
N GLU A 197 -4.74 9.22 21.04
CA GLU A 197 -5.93 9.34 21.88
C GLU A 197 -6.80 10.54 21.46
N ALA A 198 -6.20 11.69 21.18
CA ALA A 198 -6.92 12.87 20.69
C ALA A 198 -7.63 12.55 19.38
N ALA A 199 -6.93 11.89 18.43
CA ALA A 199 -7.54 11.48 17.17
C ALA A 199 -8.74 10.54 17.37
N ALA A 200 -8.65 9.59 18.29
CA ALA A 200 -9.76 8.69 18.64
C ALA A 200 -10.95 9.46 19.23
N ASN A 201 -10.68 10.41 20.15
CA ASN A 201 -11.72 11.20 20.81
C ASN A 201 -12.43 12.16 19.83
N ASP A 202 -11.70 12.73 18.88
CA ASP A 202 -12.24 13.65 17.87
C ASP A 202 -12.98 12.89 16.74
N HIS A 203 -12.69 11.59 16.56
CA HIS A 203 -13.29 10.79 15.50
C HIS A 203 -14.81 10.60 15.74
N PRO A 204 -15.68 10.66 14.69
CA PRO A 204 -17.13 10.44 14.83
C PRO A 204 -17.49 9.13 15.53
N MET A 205 -16.75 8.04 15.24
CA MET A 205 -16.95 6.73 15.86
C MET A 205 -16.27 6.58 17.24
N LYS A 206 -15.65 7.66 17.79
CA LYS A 206 -14.96 7.67 19.08
C LYS A 206 -13.88 6.61 19.24
N ARG A 207 -13.25 6.25 18.15
CA ARG A 207 -12.08 5.37 18.09
C ARG A 207 -11.29 5.59 16.80
N ASN A 208 -10.03 5.23 16.81
CA ASN A 208 -9.25 5.08 15.58
C ASN A 208 -9.69 3.82 14.81
N ALA A 209 -9.35 3.75 13.52
CA ALA A 209 -9.54 2.55 12.74
C ALA A 209 -8.60 1.42 13.24
N GLN A 210 -9.02 0.20 13.04
CA GLN A 210 -8.20 -1.00 13.23
C GLN A 210 -7.92 -1.65 11.88
N VAL A 211 -6.96 -2.56 11.84
CA VAL A 211 -6.59 -3.31 10.63
C VAL A 211 -7.81 -3.97 9.98
N ASN A 212 -8.69 -4.56 10.81
CA ASN A 212 -9.91 -5.22 10.37
C ASN A 212 -11.02 -4.27 9.85
N ASP A 213 -10.90 -2.96 10.07
CA ASP A 213 -11.77 -1.97 9.42
C ASP A 213 -11.33 -1.68 7.98
N VAL A 214 -10.07 -1.94 7.64
CA VAL A 214 -9.46 -1.56 6.36
C VAL A 214 -9.28 -2.75 5.41
N VAL A 215 -8.78 -3.86 5.92
CA VAL A 215 -8.43 -5.04 5.10
C VAL A 215 -9.62 -5.62 4.31
N PRO A 216 -10.85 -5.71 4.83
CA PRO A 216 -11.98 -6.20 4.04
C PRO A 216 -12.25 -5.38 2.79
N ALA A 217 -12.12 -4.05 2.86
CA ALA A 217 -12.28 -3.18 1.69
C ALA A 217 -11.12 -3.37 0.68
N MET A 218 -9.89 -3.58 1.17
CA MET A 218 -8.75 -3.91 0.31
C MET A 218 -8.98 -5.23 -0.42
N ALA A 219 -9.39 -6.28 0.30
CA ALA A 219 -9.66 -7.59 -0.27
C ALA A 219 -10.80 -7.54 -1.30
N PHE A 220 -11.86 -6.77 -1.02
CA PHE A 220 -12.95 -6.54 -1.97
C PHE A 220 -12.45 -5.88 -3.26
N LEU A 221 -11.66 -4.80 -3.17
CA LEU A 221 -11.13 -4.11 -4.36
C LEU A 221 -10.16 -4.98 -5.18
N LEU A 222 -9.55 -5.97 -4.58
CA LEU A 222 -8.68 -6.95 -5.24
C LEU A 222 -9.46 -8.13 -5.84
N SER A 223 -10.73 -8.30 -5.50
CA SER A 223 -11.55 -9.42 -5.95
C SER A 223 -12.21 -9.17 -7.31
N ASP A 224 -12.79 -10.22 -7.91
CA ASP A 224 -13.52 -10.10 -9.16
C ASP A 224 -14.90 -9.45 -9.00
N GLU A 225 -15.44 -9.39 -7.78
CA GLU A 225 -16.65 -8.66 -7.46
C GLU A 225 -16.48 -7.15 -7.68
N ALA A 226 -15.25 -6.62 -7.55
CA ALA A 226 -14.91 -5.23 -7.80
C ALA A 226 -14.45 -4.96 -9.26
N ARG A 227 -14.65 -5.88 -10.20
CA ARG A 227 -14.14 -5.77 -11.58
C ARG A 227 -14.63 -4.54 -12.38
N PHE A 228 -15.65 -3.87 -11.91
CA PHE A 228 -16.18 -2.64 -12.54
C PHE A 228 -15.85 -1.37 -11.74
N ILE A 229 -14.96 -1.49 -10.72
CA ILE A 229 -14.50 -0.38 -9.89
C ILE A 229 -13.03 -0.13 -10.24
N THR A 230 -12.73 1.00 -10.88
CA THR A 230 -11.36 1.42 -11.18
C THR A 230 -11.25 2.95 -11.13
N GLY A 231 -10.06 3.45 -10.76
CA GLY A 231 -9.79 4.89 -10.62
C GLY A 231 -10.37 5.51 -9.34
N VAL A 232 -10.88 4.68 -8.40
CA VAL A 232 -11.44 5.18 -7.14
C VAL A 232 -10.36 5.29 -6.06
N ASN A 233 -10.42 6.37 -5.29
CA ASN A 233 -9.73 6.49 -4.02
C ASN A 233 -10.77 6.32 -2.91
N LEU A 234 -10.91 5.10 -2.37
CA LEU A 234 -11.98 4.73 -1.46
C LEU A 234 -11.71 5.25 -0.03
N PRO A 235 -12.55 6.16 0.51
CA PRO A 235 -12.45 6.58 1.90
C PRO A 235 -12.80 5.43 2.86
N ILE A 236 -11.92 5.16 3.82
CA ILE A 236 -12.18 4.25 4.95
C ILE A 236 -12.00 5.05 6.23
N THR A 237 -12.95 5.92 6.50
CA THR A 237 -12.79 7.03 7.42
C THR A 237 -13.79 7.03 8.58
N GLY A 238 -14.70 6.05 8.65
CA GLY A 238 -15.73 6.00 9.70
C GLY A 238 -16.54 7.29 9.83
N GLY A 239 -16.72 8.02 8.70
CA GLY A 239 -17.46 9.28 8.66
C GLY A 239 -16.66 10.52 9.05
N SER A 240 -15.34 10.43 9.31
CA SER A 240 -14.51 11.62 9.56
C SER A 240 -14.28 12.47 8.30
N VAL A 241 -14.48 11.88 7.13
CA VAL A 241 -14.57 12.55 5.82
C VAL A 241 -15.81 12.02 5.10
N ILE A 242 -16.65 12.93 4.61
CA ILE A 242 -17.85 12.64 3.80
C ILE A 242 -17.67 13.42 2.49
N GLU A 243 -17.68 12.71 1.37
CA GLU A 243 -17.60 13.26 0.00
C GLU A 243 -18.98 13.30 -0.67
#